data_7f1aa90e82204be55a733f80b407b63f
#
_entry.id   7f1aa90e82204be55a733f80b407b63f
#
_cell.length_a   1.000
_cell.length_b   1.000
_cell.length_c   1.000
_cell.angle_alpha   90.00
_cell.angle_beta   90.00
_cell.angle_gamma   90.00
#
_symmetry.space_group_name_H-M   'P 1'
#
loop_
_entity.id
_entity.type
_entity.pdbx_description
1 polymer ?
#
loop_
_entity_poly.entity_id
_entity_poly.type
_entity_poly.pdbx_seq_one_letter_code
_entity_poly.pdbx_strand_id
1 'polypeptide(L)'
;MFSLNINLLTEIFSTMSTKKLHSNDDTFYYITFTCFRWFNLFEMTDFYDSIYQWFEKLIKFQVYNCGYVIMPYHLHMLAYTHNHERAINNIIGTGKRFMAYEIVQRLNQSGRTELLQIMADAVTPAEMQRNKKHEVFQDSLDCKEVITEKFIRQKLNYIHKNPVSGKWKLVDQYLDYEYSSARFYDLGEEAKCRLYNYAELLSAR
;
A
#
# COMPACT_ATOMS: atom_id res chain seq x y z
N MET A 1 34.04 -1.98 -29.56
CA MET A 1 33.49 -0.61 -29.33
C MET A 1 31.97 -0.71 -29.54
N PHE A 2 31.24 -1.16 -28.52
CA PHE A 2 29.78 -1.25 -28.54
C PHE A 2 29.25 -0.37 -27.42
N SER A 3 28.74 0.78 -27.84
CA SER A 3 28.04 1.73 -26.97
C SER A 3 26.63 1.19 -26.74
N LEU A 4 26.35 0.65 -25.55
CA LEU A 4 25.01 0.26 -25.12
C LEU A 4 24.21 1.50 -24.76
N ASN A 5 23.13 1.67 -25.47
CA ASN A 5 22.19 2.79 -25.42
C ASN A 5 21.40 2.76 -24.10
N ILE A 6 21.78 3.62 -23.15
CA ILE A 6 21.16 3.75 -21.81
C ILE A 6 19.73 4.33 -21.88
N ASN A 7 19.28 4.79 -23.05
CA ASN A 7 18.00 5.47 -23.22
C ASN A 7 16.77 4.54 -23.31
N LEU A 8 16.94 3.21 -23.38
CA LEU A 8 15.80 2.29 -23.51
C LEU A 8 15.18 1.85 -22.17
N LEU A 9 15.83 2.14 -21.04
CA LEU A 9 15.33 1.77 -19.71
C LEU A 9 14.58 2.91 -18.99
N THR A 10 14.65 4.13 -19.49
CA THR A 10 13.97 5.30 -18.92
C THR A 10 12.55 5.50 -19.44
N GLU A 11 12.16 4.91 -20.56
CA GLU A 11 10.81 5.05 -21.11
C GLU A 11 9.74 4.15 -20.50
N ILE A 12 10.11 3.15 -19.70
CA ILE A 12 9.14 2.20 -19.10
C ILE A 12 8.54 2.73 -17.78
N PHE A 13 9.10 3.78 -17.18
CA PHE A 13 8.66 4.30 -15.88
C PHE A 13 7.99 5.69 -15.88
N SER A 14 7.77 6.29 -17.06
CA SER A 14 7.03 7.55 -17.16
C SER A 14 5.58 7.32 -17.59
N THR A 15 4.80 6.57 -16.84
CA THR A 15 3.35 6.70 -16.92
C THR A 15 2.87 7.57 -15.77
N MET A 16 2.63 8.83 -16.07
CA MET A 16 1.92 9.78 -15.22
C MET A 16 0.69 9.07 -14.61
N SER A 17 0.55 9.18 -13.28
CA SER A 17 -0.65 8.81 -12.55
C SER A 17 -1.82 9.65 -13.08
N THR A 18 -2.47 9.20 -14.13
CA THR A 18 -3.76 9.73 -14.54
C THR A 18 -4.76 9.34 -13.48
N LYS A 19 -5.33 10.33 -12.78
CA LYS A 19 -6.51 10.15 -11.90
C LYS A 19 -7.66 9.64 -12.76
N LYS A 20 -7.71 8.33 -13.01
CA LYS A 20 -8.84 7.69 -13.66
C LYS A 20 -10.03 7.75 -12.70
N LEU A 21 -11.17 8.24 -13.16
CA LEU A 21 -12.44 8.05 -12.43
C LEU A 21 -12.69 6.55 -12.44
N HIS A 22 -12.63 5.92 -11.28
CA HIS A 22 -12.94 4.51 -11.14
C HIS A 22 -14.47 4.34 -11.13
N SER A 23 -14.97 3.30 -11.79
CA SER A 23 -16.38 2.93 -11.74
C SER A 23 -16.80 2.58 -10.31
N ASN A 24 -18.08 2.81 -9.97
CA ASN A 24 -18.64 2.39 -8.68
C ASN A 24 -19.07 0.90 -8.70
N ASP A 25 -18.66 0.16 -9.73
CA ASP A 25 -19.03 -1.23 -9.93
C ASP A 25 -18.15 -2.17 -9.10
N ASP A 26 -18.63 -3.39 -8.92
CA ASP A 26 -17.90 -4.47 -8.26
C ASP A 26 -16.58 -4.77 -8.95
N THR A 27 -15.46 -4.39 -8.33
CA THR A 27 -14.16 -4.56 -8.96
C THR A 27 -13.03 -4.78 -7.95
N PHE A 28 -11.92 -5.33 -8.43
CA PHE A 28 -10.70 -5.46 -7.64
C PHE A 28 -9.75 -4.31 -7.92
N TYR A 29 -9.03 -3.90 -6.88
CA TYR A 29 -7.98 -2.88 -6.95
C TYR A 29 -6.68 -3.42 -6.38
N TYR A 30 -5.60 -3.22 -7.13
CA TYR A 30 -4.26 -3.30 -6.58
C TYR A 30 -3.87 -1.92 -6.07
N ILE A 31 -3.58 -1.84 -4.78
CA ILE A 31 -3.30 -0.60 -4.07
C ILE A 31 -1.89 -0.66 -3.51
N THR A 32 -1.10 0.39 -3.71
CA THR A 32 0.21 0.52 -3.10
C THR A 32 0.50 1.96 -2.72
N PHE A 33 1.18 2.13 -1.60
CA PHE A 33 1.76 3.40 -1.20
C PHE A 33 3.03 3.19 -0.39
N THR A 34 3.95 4.13 -0.52
CA THR A 34 5.32 4.03 0.00
C THR A 34 5.57 5.18 0.97
N CYS A 35 6.29 4.90 2.05
CA CYS A 35 6.77 5.92 2.97
C CYS A 35 7.75 6.86 2.29
N PHE A 36 7.78 8.10 2.73
CA PHE A 36 8.66 9.13 2.21
C PHE A 36 10.13 8.68 2.22
N ARG A 37 10.80 8.87 1.06
CA ARG A 37 12.20 8.46 0.84
C ARG A 37 12.52 7.02 1.25
N TRP A 38 11.54 6.12 1.22
CA TRP A 38 11.70 4.73 1.61
C TRP A 38 12.15 4.54 3.08
N PHE A 39 11.88 5.52 3.94
CA PHE A 39 12.12 5.35 5.37
C PHE A 39 11.25 4.23 5.93
N ASN A 40 11.82 3.41 6.82
CA ASN A 40 11.12 2.29 7.47
C ASN A 40 10.11 2.77 8.52
N LEU A 41 9.20 3.69 8.14
CA LEU A 41 8.33 4.36 9.11
C LEU A 41 7.38 3.40 9.82
N PHE A 42 6.91 2.34 9.16
CA PHE A 42 6.04 1.36 9.79
C PHE A 42 6.77 0.56 10.87
N GLU A 43 8.01 0.13 10.59
CA GLU A 43 8.84 -0.57 11.56
C GLU A 43 9.29 0.37 12.70
N MET A 44 9.78 1.56 12.38
CA MET A 44 10.29 2.53 13.36
C MET A 44 9.24 3.01 14.36
N THR A 45 7.97 2.93 13.98
CA THR A 45 6.83 3.38 14.81
C THR A 45 5.96 2.22 15.29
N ASP A 46 6.36 0.97 15.04
CA ASP A 46 5.56 -0.23 15.33
C ASP A 46 4.10 -0.08 14.85
N PHE A 47 3.95 0.25 13.54
CA PHE A 47 2.69 0.70 12.98
C PHE A 47 1.82 -0.44 12.42
N TYR A 48 2.26 -1.68 12.49
CA TYR A 48 1.63 -2.83 11.85
C TYR A 48 0.18 -3.04 12.33
N ASP A 49 -0.06 -3.00 13.65
CA ASP A 49 -1.39 -3.18 14.22
C ASP A 49 -2.36 -2.06 13.83
N SER A 50 -1.87 -0.82 13.68
CA SER A 50 -2.70 0.29 13.19
C SER A 50 -3.14 0.09 11.74
N ILE A 51 -2.31 -0.57 10.90
CA ILE A 51 -2.68 -0.94 9.53
C ILE A 51 -3.76 -2.02 9.55
N TYR A 52 -3.64 -3.04 10.41
CA TYR A 52 -4.70 -4.06 10.56
C TYR A 52 -6.03 -3.46 11.00
N GLN A 53 -6.01 -2.55 11.98
CA GLN A 53 -7.21 -1.81 12.39
C GLN A 53 -7.79 -0.95 11.27
N TRP A 54 -6.94 -0.41 10.39
CA TRP A 54 -7.41 0.33 9.23
C TRP A 54 -8.09 -0.60 8.21
N PHE A 55 -7.56 -1.80 7.96
CA PHE A 55 -8.23 -2.79 7.10
C PHE A 55 -9.64 -3.11 7.59
N GLU A 56 -9.83 -3.28 8.91
CA GLU A 56 -11.18 -3.49 9.49
C GLU A 56 -12.12 -2.30 9.26
N LYS A 57 -11.59 -1.07 9.32
CA LYS A 57 -12.38 0.14 9.07
C LYS A 57 -12.81 0.29 7.61
N LEU A 58 -12.06 -0.27 6.65
CA LEU A 58 -12.40 -0.23 5.23
C LEU A 58 -13.72 -0.93 4.91
N ILE A 59 -14.10 -1.95 5.68
CA ILE A 59 -15.36 -2.69 5.53
C ILE A 59 -16.58 -1.76 5.58
N LYS A 60 -16.52 -0.71 6.41
CA LYS A 60 -17.59 0.30 6.51
C LYS A 60 -17.81 1.10 5.22
N PHE A 61 -16.84 1.07 4.32
CA PHE A 61 -16.88 1.70 3.01
C PHE A 61 -17.06 0.68 1.88
N GLN A 62 -17.43 -0.56 2.22
CA GLN A 62 -17.58 -1.67 1.28
C GLN A 62 -16.29 -1.96 0.50
N VAL A 63 -15.14 -1.79 1.15
CA VAL A 63 -13.82 -2.13 0.66
C VAL A 63 -13.30 -3.32 1.48
N TYR A 64 -13.12 -4.44 0.82
CA TYR A 64 -12.79 -5.73 1.42
C TYR A 64 -11.34 -6.09 1.11
N ASN A 65 -10.56 -6.35 2.15
CA ASN A 65 -9.16 -6.77 1.97
C ASN A 65 -9.10 -8.23 1.50
N CYS A 66 -8.53 -8.43 0.30
CA CYS A 66 -8.35 -9.77 -0.28
C CYS A 66 -6.90 -10.26 -0.21
N GLY A 67 -5.96 -9.43 0.19
CA GLY A 67 -4.56 -9.82 0.33
C GLY A 67 -3.67 -8.63 0.56
N TYR A 68 -2.60 -8.84 1.31
CA TYR A 68 -1.69 -7.74 1.67
C TYR A 68 -0.26 -8.23 1.95
N VAL A 69 0.67 -7.29 1.89
CA VAL A 69 1.96 -7.31 2.56
C VAL A 69 2.27 -5.92 3.11
N ILE A 70 2.65 -5.87 4.38
CA ILE A 70 3.05 -4.64 5.05
C ILE A 70 4.56 -4.70 5.24
N MET A 71 5.31 -4.07 4.33
CA MET A 71 6.77 -3.96 4.42
C MET A 71 7.14 -2.82 5.39
N PRO A 72 8.36 -2.76 5.91
CA PRO A 72 8.76 -1.68 6.83
C PRO A 72 8.51 -0.26 6.31
N TYR A 73 8.49 -0.08 5.00
CA TYR A 73 8.45 1.22 4.31
C TYR A 73 7.37 1.33 3.22
N HIS A 74 6.56 0.29 2.97
CA HIS A 74 5.46 0.37 2.02
C HIS A 74 4.40 -0.71 2.27
N LEU A 75 3.22 -0.46 1.73
CA LEU A 75 2.10 -1.38 1.75
C LEU A 75 1.69 -1.75 0.32
N HIS A 76 1.45 -3.04 0.09
CA HIS A 76 0.67 -3.53 -1.04
C HIS A 76 -0.59 -4.21 -0.54
N MET A 77 -1.71 -3.95 -1.21
CA MET A 77 -3.01 -4.53 -0.89
C MET A 77 -3.75 -4.89 -2.17
N LEU A 78 -4.40 -6.04 -2.17
CA LEU A 78 -5.45 -6.38 -3.11
C LEU A 78 -6.79 -6.15 -2.40
N ALA A 79 -7.62 -5.26 -2.91
CA ALA A 79 -8.91 -4.94 -2.36
C ALA A 79 -10.02 -5.24 -3.36
N TYR A 80 -11.17 -5.69 -2.88
CA TYR A 80 -12.41 -5.77 -3.61
C TYR A 80 -13.36 -4.68 -3.13
N THR A 81 -14.10 -4.07 -4.05
CA THR A 81 -15.12 -3.08 -3.72
C THR A 81 -16.47 -3.56 -4.25
N HIS A 82 -17.50 -3.32 -3.45
CA HIS A 82 -18.88 -3.63 -3.83
C HIS A 82 -19.72 -2.37 -3.67
N ASN A 83 -20.35 -1.90 -4.77
CA ASN A 83 -21.33 -0.82 -4.78
C ASN A 83 -21.00 0.38 -3.86
N HIS A 84 -19.76 0.87 -3.92
CA HIS A 84 -19.27 1.91 -3.03
C HIS A 84 -19.65 3.32 -3.51
N GLU A 85 -20.13 4.16 -2.61
CA GLU A 85 -20.56 5.54 -2.89
C GLU A 85 -19.39 6.50 -3.14
N ARG A 86 -18.20 6.18 -2.66
CA ARG A 86 -17.01 7.06 -2.71
C ARG A 86 -15.93 6.46 -3.57
N ALA A 87 -15.29 7.29 -4.39
CA ALA A 87 -14.12 6.85 -5.16
C ALA A 87 -13.05 6.23 -4.23
N ILE A 88 -12.57 5.05 -4.56
CA ILE A 88 -11.59 4.28 -3.79
C ILE A 88 -10.36 5.13 -3.42
N ASN A 89 -9.88 5.98 -4.34
CA ASN A 89 -8.75 6.89 -4.10
C ASN A 89 -9.00 7.84 -2.92
N ASN A 90 -10.24 8.31 -2.72
CA ASN A 90 -10.60 9.18 -1.61
C ASN A 90 -10.62 8.43 -0.28
N ILE A 91 -11.08 7.18 -0.29
CA ILE A 91 -11.11 6.30 0.89
C ILE A 91 -9.68 6.02 1.33
N ILE A 92 -8.83 5.55 0.42
CA ILE A 92 -7.43 5.24 0.69
C ILE A 92 -6.63 6.50 1.07
N GLY A 93 -6.82 7.60 0.34
CA GLY A 93 -6.17 8.88 0.65
C GLY A 93 -6.53 9.42 2.05
N THR A 94 -7.79 9.22 2.47
CA THR A 94 -8.21 9.56 3.84
C THR A 94 -7.51 8.66 4.86
N GLY A 95 -7.41 7.36 4.61
CA GLY A 95 -6.65 6.41 5.45
C GLY A 95 -5.18 6.82 5.58
N LYS A 96 -4.49 7.08 4.46
CA LYS A 96 -3.10 7.57 4.44
C LYS A 96 -2.92 8.81 5.31
N ARG A 97 -3.85 9.77 5.23
CA ARG A 97 -3.77 11.00 6.04
C ARG A 97 -3.83 10.72 7.53
N PHE A 98 -4.73 9.86 8.00
CA PHE A 98 -4.81 9.49 9.41
C PHE A 98 -3.58 8.70 9.87
N MET A 99 -3.09 7.75 9.05
CA MET A 99 -1.83 7.06 9.31
C MET A 99 -0.67 8.04 9.44
N ALA A 100 -0.60 9.06 8.57
CA ALA A 100 0.45 10.07 8.63
C ALA A 100 0.44 10.84 9.96
N TYR A 101 -0.73 11.21 10.47
CA TYR A 101 -0.83 11.90 11.77
C TYR A 101 -0.34 11.00 12.90
N GLU A 102 -0.73 9.74 12.91
CA GLU A 102 -0.34 8.82 13.96
C GLU A 102 1.16 8.48 13.91
N ILE A 103 1.72 8.25 12.71
CA ILE A 103 3.17 8.04 12.52
C ILE A 103 3.97 9.24 13.05
N VAL A 104 3.58 10.47 12.69
CA VAL A 104 4.22 11.70 13.19
C VAL A 104 4.14 11.79 14.71
N GLN A 105 2.99 11.46 15.29
CA GLN A 105 2.82 11.43 16.73
C GLN A 105 3.76 10.43 17.42
N ARG A 106 3.86 9.21 16.90
CA ARG A 106 4.74 8.16 17.44
C ARG A 106 6.23 8.52 17.29
N LEU A 107 6.62 9.11 16.15
CA LEU A 107 7.98 9.62 15.94
C LEU A 107 8.34 10.74 16.94
N ASN A 108 7.40 11.65 17.20
CA ASN A 108 7.60 12.70 18.19
C ASN A 108 7.74 12.13 19.62
N GLN A 109 6.89 11.19 20.00
CA GLN A 109 6.94 10.52 21.30
C GLN A 109 8.25 9.73 21.52
N SER A 110 8.82 9.17 20.43
CA SER A 110 10.10 8.46 20.47
C SER A 110 11.33 9.37 20.26
N GLY A 111 11.15 10.69 20.25
CA GLY A 111 12.23 11.67 20.15
C GLY A 111 12.95 11.70 18.80
N ARG A 112 12.31 11.25 17.71
CA ARG A 112 12.88 11.24 16.35
C ARG A 112 12.84 12.63 15.69
N THR A 113 13.33 13.66 16.39
CA THR A 113 13.21 15.06 15.95
C THR A 113 13.89 15.37 14.63
N GLU A 114 15.09 14.80 14.38
CA GLU A 114 15.81 15.00 13.11
C GLU A 114 15.02 14.45 11.91
N LEU A 115 14.42 13.26 12.07
CA LEU A 115 13.60 12.67 11.01
C LEU A 115 12.35 13.51 10.75
N LEU A 116 11.68 13.99 11.81
CA LEU A 116 10.53 14.88 11.70
C LEU A 116 10.91 16.18 10.98
N GLN A 117 12.09 16.75 11.26
CA GLN A 117 12.57 17.95 10.56
C GLN A 117 12.79 17.68 9.06
N ILE A 118 13.45 16.55 8.71
CA ILE A 118 13.65 16.15 7.29
C ILE A 118 12.29 16.00 6.57
N MET A 119 11.30 15.44 7.25
CA MET A 119 9.95 15.27 6.69
C MET A 119 9.19 16.60 6.59
N ALA A 120 9.44 17.54 7.48
CA ALA A 120 8.84 18.89 7.44
C ALA A 120 9.47 19.74 6.33
N ASP A 121 10.79 19.71 6.19
CA ASP A 121 11.51 20.48 5.16
C ASP A 121 11.16 20.03 3.71
N ALA A 122 10.63 18.82 3.58
CA ALA A 122 10.22 18.30 2.27
C ALA A 122 8.83 18.77 1.83
N VAL A 123 8.04 19.41 2.71
CA VAL A 123 6.70 19.90 2.37
C VAL A 123 6.81 21.16 1.53
N THR A 124 6.15 21.15 0.38
CA THR A 124 6.14 22.30 -0.53
C THR A 124 5.30 23.46 0.00
N PRO A 125 5.58 24.73 -0.40
CA PRO A 125 4.76 25.88 0.01
C PRO A 125 3.27 25.73 -0.31
N ALA A 126 2.92 25.11 -1.43
CA ALA A 126 1.54 24.87 -1.83
C ALA A 126 0.84 23.85 -0.90
N GLU A 127 1.57 22.86 -0.39
CA GLU A 127 1.05 21.86 0.56
C GLU A 127 0.95 22.44 1.96
N MET A 128 1.89 23.31 2.36
CA MET A 128 1.81 24.04 3.64
C MET A 128 0.53 24.90 3.71
N GLN A 129 0.13 25.54 2.61
CA GLN A 129 -1.16 26.27 2.53
C GLN A 129 -2.38 25.34 2.74
N ARG A 130 -2.25 24.04 2.51
CA ARG A 130 -3.26 23.01 2.78
C ARG A 130 -3.09 22.37 4.16
N ASN A 131 -2.31 22.99 5.05
CA ASN A 131 -2.02 22.50 6.40
C ASN A 131 -1.24 21.18 6.47
N LYS A 132 -0.54 20.75 5.42
CA LYS A 132 0.40 19.62 5.49
C LYS A 132 1.66 20.07 6.25
N LYS A 133 2.07 19.32 7.26
CA LYS A 133 3.22 19.67 8.12
C LYS A 133 4.42 18.76 7.90
N HIS A 134 4.21 17.54 7.45
CA HIS A 134 5.25 16.53 7.23
C HIS A 134 4.95 15.71 5.99
N GLU A 135 5.99 15.39 5.23
CA GLU A 135 5.93 14.43 4.12
C GLU A 135 6.13 13.02 4.67
N VAL A 136 5.03 12.29 4.91
CA VAL A 136 5.09 10.92 5.47
C VAL A 136 5.08 9.85 4.39
N PHE A 137 4.33 10.09 3.31
CA PHE A 137 4.20 9.15 2.20
C PHE A 137 4.60 9.84 0.89
N GLN A 138 5.16 9.09 -0.02
CA GLN A 138 5.34 9.57 -1.39
C GLN A 138 3.99 9.96 -1.99
N ASP A 139 3.98 10.95 -2.89
CA ASP A 139 2.75 11.42 -3.55
C ASP A 139 2.07 10.35 -4.42
N SER A 140 2.82 9.33 -4.84
CA SER A 140 2.28 8.22 -5.61
C SER A 140 1.34 7.36 -4.75
N LEU A 141 0.06 7.41 -5.06
CA LEU A 141 -0.90 6.38 -4.71
C LEU A 141 -1.21 5.59 -5.98
N ASP A 142 -0.65 4.40 -6.09
CA ASP A 142 -1.07 3.50 -7.14
C ASP A 142 -2.33 2.75 -6.68
N CYS A 143 -3.45 3.07 -7.32
CA CYS A 143 -4.70 2.37 -7.18
C CYS A 143 -5.15 1.97 -8.58
N LYS A 144 -4.89 0.71 -8.95
CA LYS A 144 -5.12 0.19 -10.30
C LYS A 144 -6.19 -0.88 -10.28
N GLU A 145 -7.19 -0.73 -11.14
CA GLU A 145 -8.19 -1.78 -11.36
C GLU A 145 -7.54 -3.06 -11.87
N VAL A 146 -8.02 -4.19 -11.35
CA VAL A 146 -7.59 -5.53 -11.71
C VAL A 146 -8.82 -6.34 -12.13
N ILE A 147 -9.04 -6.44 -13.43
CA ILE A 147 -10.31 -6.91 -13.98
C ILE A 147 -10.36 -8.42 -14.16
N THR A 148 -9.25 -9.05 -14.51
CA THR A 148 -9.22 -10.48 -14.83
C THR A 148 -8.66 -11.31 -13.70
N GLU A 149 -9.16 -12.54 -13.52
CA GLU A 149 -8.65 -13.48 -12.53
C GLU A 149 -7.14 -13.71 -12.68
N LYS A 150 -6.65 -13.81 -13.91
CA LYS A 150 -5.21 -13.94 -14.18
C LYS A 150 -4.40 -12.79 -13.55
N PHE A 151 -4.88 -11.53 -13.70
CA PHE A 151 -4.20 -10.38 -13.12
C PHE A 151 -4.34 -10.32 -11.59
N ILE A 152 -5.51 -10.73 -11.04
CA ILE A 152 -5.71 -10.85 -9.59
C ILE A 152 -4.66 -11.80 -9.00
N ARG A 153 -4.53 -13.01 -9.55
CA ARG A 153 -3.54 -14.01 -9.12
C ARG A 153 -2.10 -13.51 -9.28
N GLN A 154 -1.81 -12.82 -10.38
CA GLN A 154 -0.48 -12.23 -10.60
C GLN A 154 -0.15 -11.17 -9.54
N LYS A 155 -1.10 -10.29 -9.23
CA LYS A 155 -0.91 -9.25 -8.20
C LYS A 155 -0.79 -9.84 -6.80
N LEU A 156 -1.61 -10.83 -6.46
CA LEU A 156 -1.52 -11.52 -5.18
C LEU A 156 -0.17 -12.24 -5.01
N ASN A 157 0.29 -12.95 -6.04
CA ASN A 157 1.61 -13.58 -6.02
C ASN A 157 2.75 -12.54 -5.89
N TYR A 158 2.63 -11.38 -6.56
CA TYR A 158 3.59 -10.28 -6.40
C TYR A 158 3.60 -9.75 -4.97
N ILE A 159 2.41 -9.53 -4.37
CA ILE A 159 2.24 -9.10 -2.98
C ILE A 159 2.98 -10.07 -2.04
N HIS A 160 2.70 -11.38 -2.15
CA HIS A 160 3.25 -12.39 -1.26
C HIS A 160 4.77 -12.56 -1.41
N LYS A 161 5.30 -12.43 -2.63
CA LYS A 161 6.75 -12.57 -2.90
C LYS A 161 7.56 -11.29 -2.66
N ASN A 162 6.92 -10.19 -2.30
CA ASN A 162 7.62 -8.93 -2.06
C ASN A 162 8.73 -9.05 -1.00
N PRO A 163 8.52 -9.74 0.15
CA PRO A 163 9.54 -9.84 1.21
C PRO A 163 10.81 -10.61 0.82
N VAL A 164 10.75 -11.45 -0.21
CA VAL A 164 11.91 -12.23 -0.68
C VAL A 164 12.52 -11.63 -1.96
N SER A 165 11.97 -10.52 -2.45
CA SER A 165 12.33 -9.94 -3.76
C SER A 165 13.22 -8.72 -3.61
N GLY A 166 14.04 -8.46 -4.65
CA GLY A 166 14.84 -7.24 -4.76
C GLY A 166 15.98 -7.13 -3.75
N LYS A 167 16.48 -5.90 -3.60
CA LYS A 167 17.62 -5.58 -2.70
C LYS A 167 17.23 -5.55 -1.20
N TRP A 168 15.93 -5.55 -0.91
CA TRP A 168 15.38 -5.46 0.44
C TRP A 168 14.84 -6.79 0.94
N LYS A 169 15.48 -7.90 0.56
CA LYS A 169 15.11 -9.22 1.04
C LYS A 169 15.07 -9.25 2.58
N LEU A 170 13.87 -9.44 3.13
CA LEU A 170 13.63 -9.42 4.58
C LEU A 170 13.67 -10.84 5.18
N VAL A 171 13.30 -11.84 4.39
CA VAL A 171 13.24 -13.25 4.79
C VAL A 171 13.69 -14.14 3.63
N ASP A 172 14.05 -15.40 3.92
CA ASP A 172 14.45 -16.37 2.89
C ASP A 172 13.26 -17.01 2.18
N GLN A 173 12.19 -17.29 2.91
CA GLN A 173 10.95 -17.85 2.40
C GLN A 173 9.82 -16.83 2.63
N TYR A 174 9.00 -16.58 1.61
CA TYR A 174 7.92 -15.58 1.71
C TYR A 174 6.85 -15.94 2.75
N LEU A 175 6.71 -17.23 3.06
CA LEU A 175 5.81 -17.72 4.11
C LEU A 175 6.31 -17.40 5.53
N ASP A 176 7.61 -17.10 5.69
CA ASP A 176 8.17 -16.72 6.99
C ASP A 176 7.92 -15.24 7.32
N TYR A 177 7.42 -14.47 6.34
CA TYR A 177 7.14 -13.06 6.58
C TYR A 177 5.79 -12.85 7.26
N GLU A 178 5.84 -12.45 8.52
CA GLU A 178 4.70 -12.36 9.43
C GLU A 178 3.62 -11.36 8.99
N TYR A 179 4.02 -10.24 8.34
CA TYR A 179 3.11 -9.16 7.97
C TYR A 179 2.57 -9.32 6.54
N SER A 180 2.18 -10.55 6.19
CA SER A 180 1.68 -10.93 4.87
C SER A 180 0.46 -11.84 4.97
N SER A 181 -0.41 -11.77 3.97
CA SER A 181 -1.53 -12.71 3.80
C SER A 181 -1.13 -14.04 3.13
N ALA A 182 0.16 -14.30 2.89
CA ALA A 182 0.62 -15.48 2.17
C ALA A 182 0.19 -16.80 2.84
N ARG A 183 0.33 -16.92 4.15
CA ARG A 183 -0.03 -18.12 4.91
C ARG A 183 -1.53 -18.45 4.86
N PHE A 184 -2.38 -17.43 4.80
CA PHE A 184 -3.82 -17.62 4.61
C PHE A 184 -4.13 -18.36 3.29
N TYR A 185 -3.46 -17.96 2.19
CA TYR A 185 -3.71 -18.55 0.88
C TYR A 185 -3.04 -19.91 0.68
N ASP A 186 -1.81 -20.06 1.15
CA ASP A 186 -0.98 -21.22 0.83
C ASP A 186 -1.05 -22.32 1.91
N LEU A 187 -1.34 -21.96 3.17
CA LEU A 187 -1.39 -22.89 4.29
C LEU A 187 -2.78 -23.02 4.92
N GLY A 188 -3.75 -22.16 4.54
CA GLY A 188 -5.08 -22.12 5.14
C GLY A 188 -5.10 -21.63 6.60
N GLU A 189 -4.04 -20.88 7.01
CA GLU A 189 -3.98 -20.33 8.36
C GLU A 189 -4.83 -19.06 8.51
N GLU A 190 -5.27 -18.78 9.73
CA GLU A 190 -5.95 -17.52 10.03
C GLU A 190 -5.00 -16.31 9.84
N ALA A 191 -5.52 -15.25 9.25
CA ALA A 191 -4.77 -14.00 9.08
C ALA A 191 -4.93 -13.10 10.32
N LYS A 192 -4.00 -12.15 10.50
CA LYS A 192 -4.06 -11.17 11.61
C LYS A 192 -5.20 -10.17 11.52
N CYS A 193 -5.87 -10.09 10.38
CA CYS A 193 -7.06 -9.28 10.13
C CYS A 193 -8.05 -10.06 9.27
N ARG A 194 -9.27 -9.55 9.16
CA ARG A 194 -10.28 -10.18 8.32
C ARG A 194 -9.87 -10.13 6.85
N LEU A 195 -9.78 -11.30 6.22
CA LEU A 195 -9.53 -11.47 4.80
C LEU A 195 -10.75 -12.05 4.09
N TYR A 196 -10.92 -11.63 2.84
CA TYR A 196 -11.95 -12.13 1.94
C TYR A 196 -11.27 -12.86 0.79
N ASN A 197 -11.56 -14.14 0.62
CA ASN A 197 -10.97 -14.91 -0.46
C ASN A 197 -11.44 -14.37 -1.81
N TYR A 198 -10.50 -13.92 -2.65
CA TYR A 198 -10.84 -13.35 -3.95
C TYR A 198 -11.59 -14.33 -4.86
N ALA A 199 -11.32 -15.64 -4.75
CA ALA A 199 -11.99 -16.66 -5.57
C ALA A 199 -13.48 -16.80 -5.23
N GLU A 200 -13.82 -16.69 -3.93
CA GLU A 200 -15.22 -16.68 -3.48
C GLU A 200 -15.96 -15.44 -3.99
N LEU A 201 -15.31 -14.27 -3.92
CA LEU A 201 -15.88 -13.03 -4.44
C LEU A 201 -16.06 -13.03 -5.95
N LEU A 202 -15.16 -13.69 -6.71
CA LEU A 202 -15.30 -13.87 -8.15
C LEU A 202 -16.47 -14.80 -8.50
N SER A 203 -16.70 -15.86 -7.73
CA SER A 203 -17.78 -16.82 -7.97
C SER A 203 -19.16 -16.29 -7.59
N ALA A 204 -19.22 -15.25 -6.76
CA ALA A 204 -20.46 -14.61 -6.31
C ALA A 204 -20.93 -13.48 -7.25
N ARG A 205 -20.18 -13.15 -8.29
CA ARG A 205 -20.53 -12.19 -9.35
C ARG A 205 -21.43 -12.84 -10.40
#